data_a0e4cbe67e87db4dfd6df9b7a69f7b03
#
_entry.id   a0e4cbe67e87db4dfd6df9b7a69f7b03
#
_cell.length_a   1.000
_cell.length_b   1.000
_cell.length_c   1.000
_cell.angle_alpha   90.00
_cell.angle_beta   90.00
_cell.angle_gamma   90.00
#
_symmetry.space_group_name_H-M   'P 1'
#
loop_
_entity.id
_entity.type
_entity.pdbx_description
1 polymer ?
#
loop_
_entity_poly.entity_id
_entity_poly.type
_entity_poly.pdbx_seq_one_letter_code
_entity_poly.pdbx_strand_id
1 'polypeptide(L)'
;VCELREGGHHSGNWGGALADPAAILAHAIATIISQRGQIQIKEWLPPPMSNAVREALKGVELDGGPTGPRVDRDWGEPGLTPAENVYTWNSFAVLAMLSGTPASPVNAIAPWARAHCQLRYIAGTDVDDIVPALRRHLDEHGFAQVEVQPPPAGNAAGFSASRTELDDPWARWICRSVERSTGVPPAILPQMGGSICNDLFTDLLGIPAIWLPHSYTACSQHAPDEHILMPLCREALALMAGLYWDLGDRQVEHP
;
A
#
# COMPACT_ATOMS: atom_id res chain seq x y z
N VAL A 1 16.68 6.36 -10.81
CA VAL A 1 17.47 6.19 -12.04
C VAL A 1 18.95 6.24 -11.68
N CYS A 2 19.75 5.37 -12.31
CA CYS A 2 21.21 5.45 -12.28
C CYS A 2 21.68 5.57 -13.72
N GLU A 3 22.20 6.74 -14.10
CA GLU A 3 22.72 7.03 -15.44
C GLU A 3 24.15 7.53 -15.29
N LEU A 4 25.14 6.81 -15.83
CA LEU A 4 26.55 7.09 -15.57
C LEU A 4 27.31 7.60 -16.80
N ARG A 5 26.79 7.33 -18.02
CA ARG A 5 27.52 7.65 -19.26
C ARG A 5 26.61 7.56 -20.50
N GLU A 6 27.13 8.04 -21.61
CA GLU A 6 26.51 7.83 -22.93
C GLU A 6 26.96 6.48 -23.52
N GLY A 7 26.01 5.73 -24.10
CA GLY A 7 26.26 4.48 -24.81
C GLY A 7 26.70 3.31 -23.94
N GLY A 8 26.58 2.12 -24.48
CA GLY A 8 27.07 0.88 -23.87
C GLY A 8 28.53 0.60 -24.26
N HIS A 9 29.26 -0.07 -23.37
CA HIS A 9 30.67 -0.40 -23.60
C HIS A 9 30.91 -1.89 -23.48
N HIS A 10 31.65 -2.47 -24.42
CA HIS A 10 31.92 -3.91 -24.47
C HIS A 10 32.47 -4.44 -23.14
N SER A 11 31.76 -5.37 -22.53
CA SER A 11 32.08 -5.88 -21.18
C SER A 11 33.43 -6.61 -21.09
N GLY A 12 33.87 -7.24 -22.17
CA GLY A 12 35.18 -7.88 -22.25
C GLY A 12 36.37 -6.90 -22.21
N ASN A 13 36.17 -5.65 -22.64
CA ASN A 13 37.21 -4.61 -22.62
C ASN A 13 37.16 -3.76 -21.35
N TRP A 14 35.95 -3.58 -20.78
CA TRP A 14 35.73 -2.59 -19.76
C TRP A 14 35.15 -3.17 -18.44
N GLY A 15 34.84 -4.48 -18.43
CA GLY A 15 34.40 -5.17 -17.23
C GLY A 15 35.41 -5.03 -16.09
N GLY A 16 34.94 -4.65 -14.90
CA GLY A 16 35.80 -4.37 -13.74
C GLY A 16 36.44 -2.98 -13.70
N ALA A 17 36.41 -2.23 -14.85
CA ALA A 17 36.92 -0.87 -14.93
C ALA A 17 35.78 0.19 -14.95
N LEU A 18 34.64 -0.14 -15.55
CA LEU A 18 33.47 0.72 -15.57
C LEU A 18 32.44 0.24 -14.54
N ALA A 19 31.86 1.19 -13.82
CA ALA A 19 30.75 0.93 -12.90
C ALA A 19 29.51 0.48 -13.71
N ASP A 20 28.77 -0.50 -13.18
CA ASP A 20 27.54 -1.02 -13.78
C ASP A 20 26.31 -0.37 -13.10
N PRO A 21 25.53 0.43 -13.82
CA PRO A 21 24.35 1.08 -13.27
C PRO A 21 23.30 0.10 -12.72
N ALA A 22 23.17 -1.08 -13.34
CA ALA A 22 22.20 -2.08 -12.87
C ALA A 22 22.61 -2.67 -11.51
N ALA A 23 23.89 -2.97 -11.34
CA ALA A 23 24.42 -3.43 -10.07
C ALA A 23 24.28 -2.36 -8.98
N ILE A 24 24.62 -1.10 -9.29
CA ILE A 24 24.47 0.02 -8.34
C ILE A 24 23.02 0.17 -7.93
N LEU A 25 22.08 0.20 -8.88
CA LEU A 25 20.65 0.37 -8.58
C LEU A 25 20.09 -0.79 -7.77
N ALA A 26 20.50 -2.03 -8.07
CA ALA A 26 20.08 -3.21 -7.31
C ALA A 26 20.57 -3.13 -5.85
N HIS A 27 21.81 -2.74 -5.62
CA HIS A 27 22.35 -2.53 -4.27
C HIS A 27 21.68 -1.36 -3.55
N ALA A 28 21.38 -0.26 -4.24
CA ALA A 28 20.62 0.84 -3.67
C ALA A 28 19.22 0.39 -3.20
N ILE A 29 18.50 -0.37 -4.02
CA ILE A 29 17.19 -0.94 -3.64
C ILE A 29 17.34 -1.89 -2.43
N ALA A 30 18.39 -2.69 -2.37
CA ALA A 30 18.64 -3.60 -1.27
C ALA A 30 18.95 -2.88 0.08
N THR A 31 19.27 -1.58 0.08
CA THR A 31 19.32 -0.79 1.31
C THR A 31 17.97 -0.25 1.73
N ILE A 32 17.01 -0.13 0.80
CA ILE A 32 15.66 0.40 1.06
C ILE A 32 14.76 -0.69 1.64
N ILE A 33 14.86 -1.90 1.10
CA ILE A 33 14.05 -3.05 1.50
C ILE A 33 14.91 -4.28 1.69
N SER A 34 14.67 -5.02 2.77
CA SER A 34 15.36 -6.28 3.04
C SER A 34 14.90 -7.38 2.08
N GLN A 35 15.64 -8.49 2.03
CA GLN A 35 15.27 -9.71 1.29
C GLN A 35 13.92 -10.33 1.73
N ARG A 36 13.35 -9.89 2.83
CA ARG A 36 12.05 -10.33 3.37
C ARG A 36 10.97 -9.26 3.33
N GLY A 37 11.16 -8.17 2.57
CA GLY A 37 10.17 -7.13 2.41
C GLY A 37 10.10 -6.10 3.55
N GLN A 38 11.04 -6.13 4.48
CA GLN A 38 11.09 -5.18 5.59
C GLN A 38 11.69 -3.85 5.12
N ILE A 39 11.00 -2.74 5.38
CA ILE A 39 11.48 -1.38 5.06
C ILE A 39 12.66 -1.03 5.98
N GLN A 40 13.75 -0.51 5.39
CA GLN A 40 14.97 -0.13 6.11
C GLN A 40 15.10 1.38 6.35
N ILE A 41 14.28 2.20 5.70
CA ILE A 41 14.22 3.66 5.91
C ILE A 41 13.35 3.92 7.13
N LYS A 42 13.93 4.42 8.21
CA LYS A 42 13.24 4.61 9.49
C LYS A 42 12.11 5.63 9.41
N GLU A 43 12.29 6.67 8.64
CA GLU A 43 11.31 7.74 8.42
C GLU A 43 10.07 7.26 7.66
N TRP A 44 10.18 6.12 6.97
CA TRP A 44 9.06 5.48 6.29
C TRP A 44 8.28 4.50 7.17
N LEU A 45 8.74 4.27 8.39
CA LEU A 45 8.01 3.39 9.30
C LEU A 45 6.80 4.14 9.88
N PRO A 46 5.63 3.51 9.92
CA PRO A 46 4.45 4.13 10.48
C PRO A 46 4.55 4.26 12.01
N PRO A 47 3.68 5.07 12.62
CA PRO A 47 3.59 5.12 14.07
C PRO A 47 3.22 3.73 14.64
N PRO A 48 3.60 3.44 15.89
CA PRO A 48 3.29 2.17 16.53
C PRO A 48 1.78 1.87 16.53
N MET A 49 1.42 0.64 16.17
CA MET A 49 0.04 0.16 16.19
C MET A 49 -0.52 0.19 17.63
N SER A 50 -1.69 0.79 17.80
CA SER A 50 -2.39 0.79 19.10
C SER A 50 -2.95 -0.59 19.45
N ASN A 51 -3.17 -0.83 20.74
CA ASN A 51 -3.80 -2.07 21.21
C ASN A 51 -5.22 -2.24 20.65
N ALA A 52 -5.98 -1.14 20.48
CA ALA A 52 -7.32 -1.18 19.90
C ALA A 52 -7.30 -1.68 18.46
N VAL A 53 -6.35 -1.20 17.65
CA VAL A 53 -6.14 -1.64 16.28
C VAL A 53 -5.74 -3.11 16.23
N ARG A 54 -4.85 -3.55 17.10
CA ARG A 54 -4.43 -4.95 17.20
C ARG A 54 -5.59 -5.89 17.56
N GLU A 55 -6.41 -5.50 18.52
CA GLU A 55 -7.60 -6.30 18.88
C GLU A 55 -8.64 -6.33 17.75
N ALA A 56 -8.83 -5.23 17.01
CA ALA A 56 -9.73 -5.20 15.85
C ALA A 56 -9.29 -6.16 14.73
N LEU A 57 -7.99 -6.37 14.56
CA LEU A 57 -7.44 -7.29 13.56
C LEU A 57 -7.30 -8.74 14.07
N LYS A 58 -7.62 -9.00 15.32
CA LYS A 58 -7.50 -10.34 15.88
C LYS A 58 -8.45 -11.32 15.18
N GLY A 59 -7.86 -12.36 14.60
CA GLY A 59 -8.61 -13.36 13.82
C GLY A 59 -8.97 -12.91 12.40
N VAL A 60 -8.57 -11.73 11.95
CA VAL A 60 -8.69 -11.33 10.55
C VAL A 60 -7.63 -12.08 9.74
N GLU A 61 -8.08 -12.81 8.73
CA GLU A 61 -7.23 -13.50 7.78
C GLU A 61 -7.29 -12.84 6.41
N LEU A 62 -6.15 -12.87 5.69
CA LEU A 62 -6.12 -12.46 4.28
C LEU A 62 -6.56 -13.65 3.44
N ASP A 63 -7.72 -13.55 2.85
CA ASP A 63 -8.26 -14.57 1.95
C ASP A 63 -8.46 -13.99 0.54
N GLY A 64 -7.66 -14.47 -0.40
CA GLY A 64 -7.79 -14.14 -1.83
C GLY A 64 -8.84 -14.99 -2.57
N GLY A 65 -9.54 -15.88 -1.88
CA GLY A 65 -10.44 -16.85 -2.47
C GLY A 65 -9.70 -18.00 -3.18
N PRO A 66 -10.45 -18.90 -3.86
CA PRO A 66 -9.87 -20.12 -4.45
C PRO A 66 -8.80 -19.89 -5.52
N THR A 67 -8.83 -18.74 -6.17
CA THR A 67 -7.90 -18.34 -7.24
C THR A 67 -6.91 -17.27 -6.80
N GLY A 68 -7.01 -16.80 -5.56
CA GLY A 68 -6.13 -15.78 -5.01
C GLY A 68 -4.71 -16.29 -4.71
N PRO A 69 -3.77 -15.38 -4.50
CA PRO A 69 -2.40 -15.74 -4.18
C PRO A 69 -2.32 -16.36 -2.78
N ARG A 70 -1.36 -17.24 -2.60
CA ARG A 70 -0.98 -17.72 -1.26
C ARG A 70 -0.16 -16.64 -0.57
N VAL A 71 -0.48 -16.40 0.69
CA VAL A 71 0.24 -15.43 1.51
C VAL A 71 1.63 -15.96 1.91
N ASP A 72 2.67 -15.18 1.64
CA ASP A 72 4.04 -15.43 2.07
C ASP A 72 4.19 -14.98 3.53
N ARG A 73 4.09 -15.92 4.47
CA ARG A 73 4.04 -15.63 5.92
C ARG A 73 5.32 -15.02 6.48
N ASP A 74 6.45 -15.22 5.80
CA ASP A 74 7.77 -14.68 6.18
C ASP A 74 8.11 -13.36 5.49
N TRP A 75 7.14 -12.73 4.81
CA TRP A 75 7.29 -11.47 4.11
C TRP A 75 6.71 -10.30 4.90
N GLY A 76 7.39 -9.17 4.94
CA GLY A 76 6.97 -7.94 5.61
C GLY A 76 7.68 -7.69 6.95
N GLU A 77 7.09 -6.89 7.80
CA GLU A 77 7.64 -6.55 9.11
C GLU A 77 7.56 -7.74 10.06
N PRO A 78 8.67 -8.16 10.69
CA PRO A 78 8.67 -9.26 11.62
C PRO A 78 7.83 -8.98 12.86
N GLY A 79 7.14 -10.02 13.34
CA GLY A 79 6.28 -9.92 14.53
C GLY A 79 4.87 -9.39 14.26
N LEU A 80 4.56 -9.03 13.01
CA LEU A 80 3.22 -8.71 12.55
C LEU A 80 2.60 -9.92 11.84
N THR A 81 1.29 -10.11 12.01
CA THR A 81 0.51 -11.04 11.20
C THR A 81 0.40 -10.51 9.76
N PRO A 82 0.06 -11.34 8.77
CA PRO A 82 -0.19 -10.86 7.41
C PRO A 82 -1.24 -9.76 7.34
N ALA A 83 -2.33 -9.86 8.12
CA ALA A 83 -3.35 -8.82 8.18
C ALA A 83 -2.82 -7.52 8.79
N GLU A 84 -2.04 -7.58 9.86
CA GLU A 84 -1.39 -6.41 10.44
C GLU A 84 -0.43 -5.75 9.43
N ASN A 85 0.38 -6.53 8.68
CA ASN A 85 1.25 -5.99 7.63
C ASN A 85 0.47 -5.25 6.55
N VAL A 86 -0.68 -5.76 6.12
CA VAL A 86 -1.47 -5.14 5.04
C VAL A 86 -2.26 -3.92 5.53
N TYR A 87 -2.87 -4.01 6.72
CA TYR A 87 -3.81 -3.01 7.19
C TYR A 87 -3.23 -1.98 8.16
N THR A 88 -1.98 -2.16 8.61
CA THR A 88 -1.39 -1.25 9.62
C THR A 88 0.07 -0.92 9.38
N TRP A 89 0.65 -1.36 8.27
CA TRP A 89 2.06 -1.14 7.99
C TRP A 89 2.28 -0.55 6.61
N ASN A 90 3.39 0.16 6.44
CA ASN A 90 3.81 0.66 5.13
C ASN A 90 4.46 -0.48 4.34
N SER A 91 4.31 -0.45 3.02
CA SER A 91 4.93 -1.45 2.14
C SER A 91 5.59 -0.80 0.94
N PHE A 92 6.77 -1.32 0.58
CA PHE A 92 7.53 -0.87 -0.58
C PHE A 92 7.58 -1.96 -1.63
N ALA A 93 7.29 -1.61 -2.88
CA ALA A 93 7.31 -2.52 -4.01
C ALA A 93 8.15 -1.98 -5.16
N VAL A 94 8.94 -2.84 -5.80
CA VAL A 94 9.56 -2.58 -7.10
C VAL A 94 8.60 -3.04 -8.18
N LEU A 95 7.95 -2.10 -8.85
CA LEU A 95 6.94 -2.38 -9.87
C LEU A 95 7.56 -2.78 -11.21
N ALA A 96 8.71 -2.18 -11.53
CA ALA A 96 9.47 -2.51 -12.73
C ALA A 96 10.94 -2.15 -12.54
N MET A 97 11.84 -2.94 -13.13
CA MET A 97 13.27 -2.65 -13.16
C MET A 97 13.82 -2.99 -14.54
N LEU A 98 14.62 -2.10 -15.12
CA LEU A 98 15.15 -2.24 -16.45
C LEU A 98 16.57 -1.69 -16.57
N SER A 99 17.43 -2.44 -17.28
CA SER A 99 18.72 -2.01 -17.78
C SER A 99 19.05 -2.76 -19.06
N GLY A 100 19.65 -2.10 -20.03
CA GLY A 100 19.87 -2.69 -21.35
C GLY A 100 18.59 -3.05 -22.08
N THR A 101 18.65 -4.09 -22.93
CA THR A 101 17.51 -4.58 -23.73
C THR A 101 17.28 -6.07 -23.42
N PRO A 102 16.37 -6.42 -22.49
CA PRO A 102 16.19 -7.81 -22.05
C PRO A 102 15.84 -8.79 -23.18
N ALA A 103 15.08 -8.33 -24.18
CA ALA A 103 14.70 -9.17 -25.35
C ALA A 103 15.88 -9.46 -26.30
N SER A 104 16.97 -8.69 -26.24
CA SER A 104 18.17 -8.84 -27.07
C SER A 104 19.39 -8.37 -26.30
N PRO A 105 19.87 -9.16 -25.29
CA PRO A 105 21.01 -8.78 -24.49
C PRO A 105 22.29 -8.75 -25.35
N VAL A 106 23.12 -7.77 -25.09
CA VAL A 106 24.42 -7.60 -25.76
C VAL A 106 25.55 -7.66 -24.74
N ASN A 107 26.77 -8.01 -25.20
CA ASN A 107 27.96 -8.10 -24.33
C ASN A 107 28.51 -6.70 -24.01
N ALA A 108 27.68 -5.83 -23.42
CA ALA A 108 28.02 -4.47 -23.06
C ALA A 108 27.49 -4.09 -21.67
N ILE A 109 28.29 -3.30 -20.94
CA ILE A 109 27.85 -2.64 -19.74
C ILE A 109 26.87 -1.54 -20.18
N ALA A 110 25.63 -1.60 -19.74
CA ALA A 110 24.61 -0.61 -20.07
C ALA A 110 24.97 0.77 -19.50
N PRO A 111 24.57 1.87 -20.15
CA PRO A 111 24.86 3.21 -19.66
C PRO A 111 23.98 3.65 -18.50
N TRP A 112 22.82 3.02 -18.33
CA TRP A 112 21.81 3.39 -17.34
C TRP A 112 21.04 2.17 -16.81
N ALA A 113 20.41 2.36 -15.64
CA ALA A 113 19.39 1.48 -15.09
C ALA A 113 18.27 2.31 -14.45
N ARG A 114 17.06 1.81 -14.50
CA ARG A 114 15.87 2.46 -13.92
C ARG A 114 15.02 1.45 -13.16
N ALA A 115 14.48 1.89 -12.02
CA ALA A 115 13.43 1.17 -11.31
C ALA A 115 12.24 2.10 -11.07
N HIS A 116 11.04 1.57 -11.25
CA HIS A 116 9.78 2.19 -10.82
C HIS A 116 9.37 1.52 -9.52
N CYS A 117 9.27 2.32 -8.48
CA CYS A 117 8.96 1.85 -7.14
C CYS A 117 7.70 2.52 -6.62
N GLN A 118 7.03 1.86 -5.69
CA GLN A 118 5.85 2.37 -5.02
C GLN A 118 5.99 2.16 -3.52
N LEU A 119 5.79 3.22 -2.75
CA LEU A 119 5.55 3.15 -1.32
C LEU A 119 4.05 3.29 -1.09
N ARG A 120 3.42 2.28 -0.48
CA ARG A 120 2.09 2.39 0.10
C ARG A 120 2.24 2.71 1.56
N TYR A 121 1.53 3.73 2.02
CA TYR A 121 1.67 4.24 3.39
C TYR A 121 0.30 4.39 4.05
N ILE A 122 0.31 4.32 5.37
CA ILE A 122 -0.87 4.48 6.21
C ILE A 122 -0.97 5.91 6.76
N ALA A 123 -2.15 6.24 7.29
CA ALA A 123 -2.37 7.51 8.00
C ALA A 123 -1.37 7.67 9.15
N GLY A 124 -0.82 8.87 9.29
CA GLY A 124 0.22 9.20 10.26
C GLY A 124 1.67 9.07 9.73
N THR A 125 1.85 8.63 8.48
CA THR A 125 3.15 8.72 7.79
C THR A 125 3.39 10.14 7.32
N ASP A 126 4.58 10.68 7.56
CA ASP A 126 4.97 12.01 7.07
C ASP A 126 5.21 11.97 5.56
N VAL A 127 4.19 12.37 4.79
CA VAL A 127 4.19 12.31 3.34
C VAL A 127 5.22 13.24 2.72
N ASP A 128 5.43 14.40 3.35
CA ASP A 128 6.35 15.43 2.85
C ASP A 128 7.81 14.98 3.01
N ASP A 129 8.11 14.10 3.96
CA ASP A 129 9.46 13.57 4.17
C ASP A 129 9.74 12.26 3.40
N ILE A 130 8.79 11.66 2.69
CA ILE A 130 9.01 10.39 1.96
C ILE A 130 10.17 10.48 0.98
N VAL A 131 10.16 11.46 0.08
CA VAL A 131 11.21 11.63 -0.94
C VAL A 131 12.50 12.21 -0.33
N PRO A 132 12.46 13.23 0.54
CA PRO A 132 13.64 13.68 1.25
C PRO A 132 14.34 12.57 2.06
N ALA A 133 13.60 11.74 2.80
CA ALA A 133 14.17 10.61 3.54
C ALA A 133 14.87 9.60 2.62
N LEU A 134 14.24 9.27 1.49
CA LEU A 134 14.88 8.41 0.49
C LEU A 134 16.20 9.01 -0.01
N ARG A 135 16.22 10.30 -0.29
CA ARG A 135 17.45 10.97 -0.75
C ARG A 135 18.55 10.89 0.30
N ARG A 136 18.24 11.25 1.56
CA ARG A 136 19.20 11.14 2.68
C ARG A 136 19.74 9.71 2.82
N HIS A 137 18.83 8.74 2.82
CA HIS A 137 19.18 7.32 2.95
C HIS A 137 20.15 6.85 1.85
N LEU A 138 19.87 7.21 0.58
CA LEU A 138 20.74 6.86 -0.53
C LEU A 138 22.11 7.53 -0.43
N ASP A 139 22.17 8.79 0.01
CA ASP A 139 23.44 9.50 0.21
C ASP A 139 24.26 8.89 1.35
N GLU A 140 23.64 8.56 2.48
CA GLU A 140 24.27 7.91 3.63
C GLU A 140 24.84 6.52 3.28
N HIS A 141 24.20 5.82 2.35
CA HIS A 141 24.65 4.49 1.89
C HIS A 141 25.59 4.54 0.67
N GLY A 142 26.01 5.73 0.23
CA GLY A 142 26.98 5.91 -0.84
C GLY A 142 26.39 5.81 -2.25
N PHE A 143 25.08 6.02 -2.41
CA PHE A 143 24.37 5.98 -3.69
C PHE A 143 23.98 7.37 -4.21
N ALA A 144 24.85 8.37 -4.03
CA ALA A 144 24.61 9.75 -4.49
C ALA A 144 24.37 9.85 -6.01
N GLN A 145 24.88 8.88 -6.79
CA GLN A 145 24.68 8.77 -8.24
C GLN A 145 23.29 8.23 -8.64
N VAL A 146 22.48 7.76 -7.71
CA VAL A 146 21.11 7.32 -7.97
C VAL A 146 20.18 8.50 -7.83
N GLU A 147 19.61 8.96 -8.93
CA GLU A 147 18.63 10.05 -8.98
C GLU A 147 17.24 9.55 -8.62
N VAL A 148 16.57 10.24 -7.69
CA VAL A 148 15.14 10.05 -7.38
C VAL A 148 14.34 11.00 -8.26
N GLN A 149 13.63 10.45 -9.25
CA GLN A 149 12.80 11.22 -10.16
C GLN A 149 11.34 11.24 -9.70
N PRO A 150 10.61 12.34 -9.93
CA PRO A 150 9.17 12.37 -9.67
C PRO A 150 8.42 11.33 -10.52
N PRO A 151 7.23 10.91 -10.11
CA PRO A 151 6.41 10.01 -10.92
C PRO A 151 6.09 10.64 -12.28
N PRO A 152 5.90 9.83 -13.34
CA PRO A 152 5.50 10.32 -14.64
C PRO A 152 4.23 11.17 -14.58
N ALA A 153 4.13 12.19 -15.42
CA ALA A 153 2.95 13.03 -15.51
C ALA A 153 1.71 12.16 -15.78
N GLY A 154 0.66 12.34 -15.00
CA GLY A 154 -0.57 11.53 -15.03
C GLY A 154 -0.62 10.41 -13.98
N ASN A 155 0.52 10.01 -13.41
CA ASN A 155 0.58 9.07 -12.26
C ASN A 155 0.89 9.81 -10.96
N ALA A 156 0.83 11.12 -10.97
CA ALA A 156 1.07 11.95 -9.81
C ALA A 156 -0.08 11.82 -8.82
N ALA A 157 0.28 11.62 -7.58
CA ALA A 157 -0.53 11.75 -6.38
C ALA A 157 -1.81 10.89 -6.37
N GLY A 158 -1.72 9.73 -5.80
CA GLY A 158 -2.89 9.13 -5.13
C GLY A 158 -3.45 10.10 -4.07
N PHE A 159 -4.63 9.77 -3.58
CA PHE A 159 -5.20 10.46 -2.42
C PHE A 159 -4.33 10.22 -1.18
N SER A 160 -4.32 11.16 -0.26
CA SER A 160 -3.62 11.00 1.02
C SER A 160 -4.24 9.86 1.82
N ALA A 161 -3.41 9.17 2.60
CA ALA A 161 -3.92 8.15 3.50
C ALA A 161 -4.71 8.82 4.62
N SER A 162 -5.94 8.39 4.82
CA SER A 162 -6.84 8.92 5.85
C SER A 162 -7.44 7.79 6.67
N ARG A 163 -7.85 8.08 7.89
CA ARG A 163 -8.47 7.10 8.79
C ARG A 163 -9.46 7.78 9.71
N THR A 164 -10.61 7.13 9.90
CA THR A 164 -11.48 7.41 11.03
C THR A 164 -11.05 6.54 12.20
N GLU A 165 -10.92 7.10 13.40
CA GLU A 165 -10.51 6.36 14.58
C GLU A 165 -11.57 5.31 14.97
N LEU A 166 -11.10 4.17 15.51
CA LEU A 166 -12.00 3.05 15.86
C LEU A 166 -12.99 3.39 16.96
N ASP A 167 -12.65 4.38 17.79
CA ASP A 167 -13.50 4.86 18.87
C ASP A 167 -14.39 6.04 18.48
N ASP A 168 -14.35 6.47 17.23
CA ASP A 168 -15.25 7.49 16.72
C ASP A 168 -16.72 7.09 16.96
N PRO A 169 -17.56 7.99 17.48
CA PRO A 169 -18.96 7.69 17.80
C PRO A 169 -19.75 7.18 16.58
N TRP A 170 -19.52 7.72 15.38
CA TRP A 170 -20.19 7.27 14.15
C TRP A 170 -19.70 5.90 13.70
N ALA A 171 -18.40 5.60 13.84
CA ALA A 171 -17.85 4.27 13.55
C ALA A 171 -18.53 3.21 14.43
N ARG A 172 -18.61 3.47 15.73
CA ARG A 172 -19.32 2.58 16.66
C ARG A 172 -20.81 2.46 16.37
N TRP A 173 -21.45 3.56 16.00
CA TRP A 173 -22.89 3.56 15.66
C TRP A 173 -23.16 2.70 14.42
N ILE A 174 -22.36 2.86 13.36
CA ILE A 174 -22.46 2.06 12.14
C ILE A 174 -22.26 0.58 12.45
N CYS A 175 -21.27 0.20 13.26
CA CYS A 175 -21.06 -1.18 13.66
C CYS A 175 -22.31 -1.78 14.33
N ARG A 176 -22.94 -1.03 15.24
CA ARG A 176 -24.20 -1.47 15.88
C ARG A 176 -25.35 -1.58 14.88
N SER A 177 -25.47 -0.68 13.92
CA SER A 177 -26.50 -0.75 12.87
C SER A 177 -26.29 -1.96 11.96
N VAL A 178 -25.05 -2.23 11.55
CA VAL A 178 -24.71 -3.41 10.76
C VAL A 178 -25.05 -4.69 11.53
N GLU A 179 -24.67 -4.78 12.80
CA GLU A 179 -24.98 -5.92 13.65
C GLU A 179 -26.50 -6.13 13.82
N ARG A 180 -27.29 -5.07 13.99
CA ARG A 180 -28.75 -5.17 14.01
C ARG A 180 -29.33 -5.73 12.72
N SER A 181 -28.79 -5.30 11.58
CA SER A 181 -29.29 -5.72 10.26
C SER A 181 -28.86 -7.14 9.89
N THR A 182 -27.68 -7.59 10.31
CA THR A 182 -27.09 -8.86 9.90
C THR A 182 -27.14 -9.94 10.98
N GLY A 183 -27.31 -9.57 12.23
CA GLY A 183 -27.22 -10.46 13.40
C GLY A 183 -25.78 -10.84 13.78
N VAL A 184 -24.76 -10.26 13.10
CA VAL A 184 -23.33 -10.55 13.33
C VAL A 184 -22.56 -9.23 13.40
N PRO A 185 -21.67 -9.05 14.39
CA PRO A 185 -20.81 -7.88 14.44
C PRO A 185 -19.88 -7.83 13.22
N PRO A 186 -19.70 -6.66 12.59
CA PRO A 186 -18.80 -6.54 11.44
C PRO A 186 -17.34 -6.68 11.85
N ALA A 187 -16.52 -7.25 10.97
CA ALA A 187 -15.07 -7.12 11.06
C ALA A 187 -14.66 -5.67 10.77
N ILE A 188 -13.77 -5.13 11.58
CA ILE A 188 -13.30 -3.76 11.43
C ILE A 188 -11.88 -3.77 10.90
N LEU A 189 -11.69 -3.21 9.71
CA LEU A 189 -10.37 -3.00 9.13
C LEU A 189 -9.97 -1.54 9.38
N PRO A 190 -8.90 -1.29 10.17
CA PRO A 190 -8.49 0.07 10.53
C PRO A 190 -8.13 0.93 9.33
N GLN A 191 -7.67 0.30 8.26
CA GLN A 191 -7.28 0.93 7.02
C GLN A 191 -7.30 -0.10 5.89
N MET A 192 -7.45 0.36 4.66
CA MET A 192 -7.31 -0.47 3.47
C MET A 192 -6.21 0.06 2.56
N GLY A 193 -5.56 -0.83 1.79
CA GLY A 193 -4.50 -0.46 0.86
C GLY A 193 -4.99 0.26 -0.42
N GLY A 194 -6.30 0.41 -0.61
CA GLY A 194 -6.91 1.21 -1.68
C GLY A 194 -7.04 2.67 -1.26
N SER A 195 -6.98 3.59 -2.23
CA SER A 195 -7.11 5.03 -1.98
C SER A 195 -8.29 5.59 -2.74
N ILE A 196 -9.11 6.36 -2.04
CA ILE A 196 -10.12 7.26 -2.61
C ILE A 196 -10.04 8.60 -1.87
N CYS A 197 -10.77 9.60 -2.32
CA CYS A 197 -10.72 10.96 -1.79
C CYS A 197 -11.31 11.14 -0.37
N ASN A 198 -11.08 10.18 0.53
CA ASN A 198 -11.58 10.25 1.90
C ASN A 198 -10.88 11.32 2.74
N ASP A 199 -9.64 11.63 2.43
CA ASP A 199 -8.86 12.73 3.01
C ASP A 199 -9.57 14.08 2.92
N LEU A 200 -10.35 14.31 1.86
CA LEU A 200 -11.19 15.52 1.76
C LEU A 200 -12.27 15.58 2.86
N PHE A 201 -12.81 14.44 3.25
CA PHE A 201 -13.82 14.38 4.32
C PHE A 201 -13.17 14.41 5.71
N THR A 202 -12.17 13.55 5.93
CA THR A 202 -11.56 13.39 7.26
C THR A 202 -10.66 14.56 7.63
N ASP A 203 -9.78 14.98 6.72
CA ASP A 203 -8.72 15.93 7.04
C ASP A 203 -9.11 17.37 6.72
N LEU A 204 -9.85 17.60 5.61
CA LEU A 204 -10.26 18.95 5.23
C LEU A 204 -11.57 19.37 5.89
N LEU A 205 -12.57 18.48 5.92
CA LEU A 205 -13.91 18.80 6.46
C LEU A 205 -14.08 18.36 7.92
N GLY A 206 -13.19 17.52 8.46
CA GLY A 206 -13.31 16.99 9.82
C GLY A 206 -14.52 16.05 10.00
N ILE A 207 -14.97 15.38 8.93
CA ILE A 207 -16.12 14.47 8.93
C ILE A 207 -15.59 13.04 8.87
N PRO A 208 -16.04 12.11 9.77
CA PRO A 208 -15.63 10.72 9.70
C PRO A 208 -16.07 10.07 8.39
N ALA A 209 -15.19 9.29 7.80
CA ALA A 209 -15.44 8.52 6.59
C ALA A 209 -15.31 7.03 6.89
N ILE A 210 -16.37 6.26 6.68
CA ILE A 210 -16.45 4.84 6.97
C ILE A 210 -16.84 4.08 5.71
N TRP A 211 -16.02 3.11 5.32
CA TRP A 211 -16.28 2.26 4.17
C TRP A 211 -17.10 1.04 4.58
N LEU A 212 -18.13 0.76 3.81
CA LEU A 212 -18.89 -0.48 3.85
C LEU A 212 -18.72 -1.16 2.48
N PRO A 213 -17.65 -1.93 2.26
CA PRO A 213 -17.36 -2.53 0.96
C PRO A 213 -18.38 -3.62 0.62
N HIS A 214 -18.86 -3.62 -0.62
CA HIS A 214 -19.78 -4.61 -1.16
C HIS A 214 -19.15 -5.44 -2.26
N SER A 215 -17.86 -5.68 -2.14
CA SER A 215 -17.01 -6.41 -3.06
C SER A 215 -16.22 -7.48 -2.31
N TYR A 216 -15.42 -8.24 -3.00
CA TYR A 216 -14.58 -9.27 -2.42
C TYR A 216 -13.25 -9.36 -3.20
N THR A 217 -12.24 -9.98 -2.59
CA THR A 217 -10.87 -9.94 -3.09
C THR A 217 -10.71 -10.56 -4.48
N ALA A 218 -11.50 -11.60 -4.80
CA ALA A 218 -11.41 -12.30 -6.08
C ALA A 218 -12.31 -11.72 -7.20
N CYS A 219 -12.79 -10.47 -7.04
CA CYS A 219 -13.63 -9.80 -8.05
C CYS A 219 -12.87 -9.34 -9.30
N SER A 220 -11.59 -9.63 -9.44
CA SER A 220 -10.72 -9.19 -10.55
C SER A 220 -10.62 -7.67 -10.69
N GLN A 221 -10.58 -6.93 -9.58
CA GLN A 221 -10.53 -5.47 -9.57
C GLN A 221 -9.42 -4.93 -10.49
N HIS A 222 -9.77 -4.00 -11.37
CA HIS A 222 -8.89 -3.40 -12.39
C HIS A 222 -8.31 -4.40 -13.41
N ALA A 223 -8.96 -5.54 -13.60
CA ALA A 223 -8.53 -6.59 -14.52
C ALA A 223 -9.68 -7.05 -15.43
N PRO A 224 -9.42 -7.82 -16.52
CA PRO A 224 -10.46 -8.48 -17.27
C PRO A 224 -11.36 -9.35 -16.37
N ASP A 225 -12.64 -9.41 -16.73
CA ASP A 225 -13.69 -10.12 -15.98
C ASP A 225 -13.94 -9.58 -14.56
N GLU A 226 -13.70 -8.31 -14.32
CA GLU A 226 -14.12 -7.66 -13.09
C GLU A 226 -15.63 -7.83 -12.88
N HIS A 227 -16.01 -8.30 -11.72
CA HIS A 227 -17.39 -8.69 -11.46
C HIS A 227 -17.80 -8.51 -10.01
N ILE A 228 -19.10 -8.57 -9.78
CA ILE A 228 -19.72 -8.53 -8.47
C ILE A 228 -20.59 -9.77 -8.28
N LEU A 229 -20.67 -10.28 -7.06
CA LEU A 229 -21.53 -11.42 -6.73
C LEU A 229 -22.94 -10.94 -6.37
N MET A 230 -23.96 -11.47 -7.06
CA MET A 230 -25.36 -11.13 -6.77
C MET A 230 -25.82 -11.40 -5.32
N PRO A 231 -25.37 -12.45 -4.62
CA PRO A 231 -25.64 -12.59 -3.19
C PRO A 231 -25.11 -11.40 -2.37
N LEU A 232 -23.87 -10.94 -2.61
CA LEU A 232 -23.29 -9.77 -1.94
C LEU A 232 -24.06 -8.49 -2.25
N CYS A 233 -24.53 -8.30 -3.49
CA CYS A 233 -25.36 -7.16 -3.84
C CYS A 233 -26.67 -7.12 -3.04
N ARG A 234 -27.33 -8.26 -2.86
CA ARG A 234 -28.58 -8.35 -2.10
C ARG A 234 -28.36 -8.08 -0.62
N GLU A 235 -27.31 -8.65 -0.06
CA GLU A 235 -26.90 -8.38 1.32
C GLU A 235 -26.57 -6.90 1.53
N ALA A 236 -25.79 -6.31 0.61
CA ALA A 236 -25.44 -4.90 0.61
C ALA A 236 -26.67 -3.99 0.60
N LEU A 237 -27.65 -4.28 -0.25
CA LEU A 237 -28.88 -3.51 -0.31
C LEU A 237 -29.68 -3.58 1.00
N ALA A 238 -29.78 -4.75 1.60
CA ALA A 238 -30.45 -4.93 2.88
C ALA A 238 -29.74 -4.19 4.02
N LEU A 239 -28.40 -4.30 4.06
CA LEU A 239 -27.55 -3.64 5.04
C LEU A 239 -27.65 -2.10 4.92
N MET A 240 -27.53 -1.56 3.70
CA MET A 240 -27.64 -0.12 3.48
C MET A 240 -29.06 0.41 3.76
N ALA A 241 -30.10 -0.34 3.41
CA ALA A 241 -31.46 0.02 3.76
C ALA A 241 -31.66 0.06 5.29
N GLY A 242 -31.12 -0.92 6.01
CA GLY A 242 -31.14 -0.94 7.48
C GLY A 242 -30.42 0.25 8.09
N LEU A 243 -29.22 0.59 7.56
CA LEU A 243 -28.45 1.74 8.02
C LEU A 243 -29.24 3.06 7.87
N TYR A 244 -29.83 3.30 6.69
CA TYR A 244 -30.65 4.50 6.46
C TYR A 244 -31.96 4.51 7.27
N TRP A 245 -32.53 3.33 7.52
CA TRP A 245 -33.66 3.20 8.41
C TRP A 245 -33.30 3.63 9.83
N ASP A 246 -32.20 3.10 10.35
CA ASP A 246 -31.70 3.44 11.68
C ASP A 246 -31.36 4.92 11.81
N LEU A 247 -30.82 5.56 10.77
CA LEU A 247 -30.57 6.99 10.73
C LEU A 247 -31.88 7.83 10.81
N GLY A 248 -33.01 7.32 10.31
CA GLY A 248 -34.29 7.98 10.37
C GLY A 248 -35.10 7.66 11.63
N ASP A 249 -34.73 6.62 12.36
CA ASP A 249 -35.50 6.18 13.54
C ASP A 249 -35.13 7.01 14.78
N ARG A 250 -36.10 7.75 15.30
CA ARG A 250 -35.92 8.58 16.51
C ARG A 250 -35.71 7.78 17.79
N GLN A 251 -35.96 6.47 17.78
CA GLN A 251 -35.70 5.57 18.91
C GLN A 251 -34.29 5.04 18.94
N VAL A 252 -33.54 5.20 17.86
CA VAL A 252 -32.12 4.83 17.79
C VAL A 252 -31.28 6.03 18.22
N GLU A 253 -30.47 5.84 19.25
CA GLU A 253 -29.54 6.89 19.73
C GLU A 253 -28.46 7.15 18.67
N HIS A 254 -28.32 8.41 18.29
CA HIS A 254 -27.29 8.89 17.37
C HIS A 254 -26.14 9.57 18.12
N PRO A 255 -24.90 9.58 17.55
CA PRO A 255 -23.77 10.32 18.10
C PRO A 255 -23.98 11.83 18.15
#